data_266ac06976505af3e68bbbc8b17abea3
#
_entry.id   266ac06976505af3e68bbbc8b17abea3
#
_cell.length_a   1.000
_cell.length_b   1.000
_cell.length_c   1.000
_cell.angle_alpha   90.00
_cell.angle_beta   90.00
_cell.angle_gamma   90.00
#
_symmetry.space_group_name_H-M   'P 1'
#
loop_
_entity.id
_entity.type
_entity.pdbx_description
1 polymer ?
#
loop_
_entity_poly.entity_id
_entity_poly.type
_entity_poly.pdbx_seq_one_letter_code
_entity_poly.pdbx_strand_id
1 'polypeptide(L)'
;MSVISGKKPQEYAQCLTDKLADSRGALQVQAQKDGVRVIVPGKLSSGPAAVFDIEDRAGGSSIKLHERMSNVPVRPRDVQKAANACISG
;
A
#
# COMPACT_ATOMS: atom_id res chain seq x y z
N MET A 1 7.07 -5.94 -5.39
CA MET A 1 5.82 -6.58 -5.83
C MET A 1 5.02 -5.62 -6.68
N SER A 2 4.45 -6.11 -7.74
CA SER A 2 3.60 -5.32 -8.62
C SER A 2 2.31 -6.07 -8.86
N VAL A 3 1.18 -5.38 -8.74
CA VAL A 3 -0.14 -5.97 -8.98
C VAL A 3 -1.00 -5.01 -9.78
N ILE A 4 -2.04 -5.53 -10.40
CA ILE A 4 -3.01 -4.75 -11.15
C ILE A 4 -4.38 -5.01 -10.53
N SER A 5 -5.15 -3.95 -10.32
CA SER A 5 -6.49 -4.02 -9.74
C SER A 5 -7.48 -3.32 -10.67
N GLY A 6 -8.72 -3.79 -10.65
CA GLY A 6 -9.82 -3.10 -11.33
C GLY A 6 -10.35 -1.91 -10.56
N LYS A 7 -9.86 -1.67 -9.36
CA LYS A 7 -10.28 -0.53 -8.55
C LYS A 7 -9.55 0.74 -8.94
N LYS A 8 -10.19 1.88 -8.76
CA LYS A 8 -9.53 3.17 -8.92
C LYS A 8 -8.47 3.37 -7.85
N PRO A 9 -7.43 4.20 -8.10
CA PRO A 9 -6.36 4.40 -7.12
C PRO A 9 -6.88 4.80 -5.74
N GLN A 10 -7.88 5.67 -5.66
CA GLN A 10 -8.43 6.13 -4.40
C GLN A 10 -9.17 5.01 -3.67
N GLU A 11 -9.89 4.17 -4.39
CA GLU A 11 -10.58 3.03 -3.81
C GLU A 11 -9.60 2.00 -3.26
N TYR A 12 -8.54 1.74 -4.01
CA TYR A 12 -7.49 0.82 -3.56
C TYR A 12 -6.80 1.37 -2.31
N ALA A 13 -6.46 2.65 -2.32
CA ALA A 13 -5.83 3.30 -1.17
C ALA A 13 -6.73 3.25 0.07
N GLN A 14 -8.02 3.47 -0.11
CA GLN A 14 -8.98 3.40 1.00
C GLN A 14 -9.04 1.99 1.58
N CYS A 15 -9.04 0.98 0.73
CA CYS A 15 -9.03 -0.41 1.16
C CYS A 15 -7.76 -0.72 1.98
N LEU A 16 -6.60 -0.27 1.50
CA LEU A 16 -5.35 -0.45 2.24
C LEU A 16 -5.41 0.21 3.61
N THR A 17 -5.92 1.43 3.67
CA THR A 17 -6.05 2.17 4.92
C THR A 17 -6.93 1.40 5.90
N ASP A 18 -8.07 0.92 5.44
CA ASP A 18 -8.99 0.17 6.29
C ASP A 18 -8.38 -1.14 6.79
N LYS A 19 -7.71 -1.86 5.90
CA LYS A 19 -7.11 -3.16 6.25
C LYS A 19 -5.93 -3.04 7.20
N LEU A 20 -5.17 -1.96 7.09
CA LEU A 20 -3.95 -1.78 7.87
C LEU A 20 -4.15 -0.89 9.10
N ALA A 21 -5.34 -0.34 9.29
CA ALA A 21 -5.62 0.57 10.40
C ALA A 21 -5.33 -0.08 11.76
N ASP A 22 -5.70 -1.35 11.92
CA ASP A 22 -5.53 -2.06 13.19
C ASP A 22 -4.06 -2.40 13.48
N SER A 23 -3.29 -2.71 12.44
CA SER A 23 -1.91 -3.16 12.64
C SER A 23 -0.89 -2.02 12.54
N ARG A 24 -1.20 -0.98 11.76
CA ARG A 24 -0.24 0.10 11.50
C ARG A 24 -0.72 1.47 11.95
N GLY A 25 -2.00 1.61 12.29
CA GLY A 25 -2.57 2.90 12.61
C GLY A 25 -2.84 3.72 11.35
N ALA A 26 -2.75 5.02 11.47
CA ALA A 26 -3.05 5.92 10.35
C ALA A 26 -1.97 5.85 9.28
N LEU A 27 -2.36 5.54 8.05
CA LEU A 27 -1.47 5.58 6.91
C LEU A 27 -1.45 6.98 6.33
N GLN A 28 -0.33 7.35 5.71
CA GLN A 28 -0.21 8.62 5.02
C GLN A 28 -0.58 8.42 3.54
N VAL A 29 -1.58 9.15 3.08
CA VAL A 29 -2.06 9.07 1.70
C VAL A 29 -1.76 10.39 1.01
N GLN A 30 -1.00 10.34 -0.08
CA GLN A 30 -0.59 11.51 -0.83
C GLN A 30 -1.12 11.43 -2.25
N ALA A 31 -1.85 12.46 -2.69
CA ALA A 31 -2.31 12.54 -4.06
C ALA A 31 -1.11 12.78 -4.98
N GLN A 32 -1.04 12.02 -6.07
CA GLN A 32 -0.01 12.17 -7.09
C GLN A 32 -0.68 12.60 -8.40
N LYS A 33 0.13 13.01 -9.37
CA LYS A 33 -0.38 13.50 -10.64
C LYS A 33 -1.26 12.47 -11.36
N ASP A 34 -0.82 11.22 -11.38
CA ASP A 34 -1.52 10.15 -12.09
C ASP A 34 -1.94 9.03 -11.15
N GLY A 35 -2.15 9.34 -9.87
CA GLY A 35 -2.56 8.32 -8.91
C GLY A 35 -2.42 8.75 -7.47
N VAL A 36 -2.07 7.79 -6.62
CA VAL A 36 -2.00 7.98 -5.17
C VAL A 36 -0.78 7.24 -4.64
N ARG A 37 -0.11 7.84 -3.68
CA ARG A 37 0.94 7.18 -2.92
C ARG A 37 0.48 6.94 -1.50
N VAL A 38 0.60 5.70 -1.02
CA VAL A 38 0.27 5.34 0.35
C VAL A 38 1.55 4.95 1.09
N ILE A 39 1.81 5.60 2.20
CA ILE A 39 3.00 5.35 3.01
C ILE A 39 2.58 4.64 4.29
N VAL A 40 3.13 3.44 4.50
CA VAL A 40 2.84 2.62 5.67
C VAL A 40 3.93 2.88 6.72
N PRO A 41 3.57 3.36 7.91
CA PRO A 41 4.57 3.66 8.94
C PRO A 41 5.25 2.41 9.48
N GLY A 42 6.51 2.56 9.85
CA GLY A 42 7.24 1.51 10.53
C GLY A 42 6.90 1.48 12.02
N LYS A 43 6.94 0.30 12.62
CA LYS A 43 6.58 0.14 14.04
C LYS A 43 7.72 0.55 14.98
N LEU A 44 8.95 0.22 14.61
CA LEU A 44 10.09 0.34 15.52
C LEU A 44 11.23 1.20 14.99
N SER A 45 11.09 1.74 13.79
CA SER A 45 12.15 2.55 13.20
C SER A 45 11.59 3.85 12.66
N SER A 46 12.42 4.86 12.60
CA SER A 46 12.09 6.10 11.92
C SER A 46 12.08 5.84 10.42
N GLY A 47 10.96 5.98 9.78
CA GLY A 47 10.83 5.80 8.35
C GLY A 47 9.74 4.81 7.99
N PRO A 48 9.32 4.81 6.74
CA PRO A 48 8.21 3.96 6.30
C PRO A 48 8.62 2.50 6.21
N ALA A 49 7.69 1.61 6.58
CA ALA A 49 7.87 0.17 6.40
C ALA A 49 7.65 -0.22 4.94
N ALA A 50 6.75 0.48 4.26
CA ALA A 50 6.41 0.20 2.87
C ALA A 50 5.82 1.44 2.22
N VAL A 51 5.90 1.50 0.90
CA VAL A 51 5.27 2.56 0.11
C VAL A 51 4.55 1.91 -1.06
N PHE A 52 3.28 2.27 -1.24
CA PHE A 52 2.50 1.85 -2.39
C PHE A 52 2.42 2.99 -3.38
N ASP A 53 2.89 2.77 -4.60
CA ASP A 53 2.68 3.69 -5.71
C ASP A 53 1.53 3.14 -6.57
N ILE A 54 0.40 3.82 -6.54
CA ILE A 54 -0.81 3.38 -7.21
C ILE A 54 -1.07 4.33 -8.37
N GLU A 55 -0.89 3.83 -9.60
CA GLU A 55 -1.09 4.62 -10.80
C GLU A 55 -2.44 4.33 -11.43
N ASP A 56 -3.10 5.38 -11.89
CA ASP A 56 -4.36 5.26 -12.61
C ASP A 56 -4.10 4.66 -13.98
N ARG A 57 -4.88 3.64 -14.33
CA ARG A 57 -4.86 3.03 -15.65
C ARG A 57 -6.27 2.90 -16.17
N ALA A 58 -6.40 2.78 -17.48
CA ALA A 58 -7.72 2.57 -18.09
C ALA A 58 -8.38 1.34 -17.49
N GLY A 59 -9.48 1.56 -16.76
CA GLY A 59 -10.23 0.48 -16.13
C GLY A 59 -9.72 0.01 -14.79
N GLY A 60 -8.77 0.73 -14.16
CA GLY A 60 -8.29 0.31 -12.85
C GLY A 60 -7.00 0.99 -12.43
N SER A 61 -6.14 0.23 -11.76
CA SER A 61 -4.91 0.76 -11.19
C SER A 61 -3.76 -0.23 -11.34
N SER A 62 -2.56 0.30 -11.48
CA SER A 62 -1.32 -0.44 -11.41
C SER A 62 -0.64 -0.08 -10.10
N ILE A 63 -0.34 -1.08 -9.28
CA ILE A 63 0.18 -0.88 -7.93
C ILE A 63 1.60 -1.43 -7.85
N LYS A 64 2.53 -0.60 -7.39
CA LYS A 64 3.90 -1.02 -7.10
C LYS A 64 4.11 -0.91 -5.60
N LEU A 65 4.45 -2.02 -4.97
CA LEU A 65 4.75 -2.06 -3.55
C LEU A 65 6.26 -2.09 -3.36
N HIS A 66 6.76 -1.08 -2.65
CA HIS A 66 8.17 -0.99 -2.27
C HIS A 66 8.25 -1.24 -0.77
N GLU A 67 8.78 -2.40 -0.39
CA GLU A 67 8.99 -2.73 1.00
C GLU A 67 10.41 -2.40 1.40
N ARG A 68 10.57 -1.88 2.61
CA ARG A 68 11.89 -1.61 3.13
C ARG A 68 12.59 -2.93 3.46
N MET A 69 13.70 -3.17 2.79
CA MET A 69 14.56 -4.31 3.09
C MET A 69 15.33 -3.97 4.36
N SER A 70 14.88 -4.50 5.48
CA SER A 70 15.64 -4.39 6.72
C SER A 70 16.35 -5.73 6.97
N ASN A 71 17.41 -5.71 7.79
CA ASN A 71 18.11 -6.93 8.18
C ASN A 71 17.29 -7.78 9.15
N VAL A 72 16.05 -7.41 9.37
CA VAL A 72 15.12 -8.16 10.22
C VAL A 72 14.53 -9.28 9.39
N PRO A 73 14.57 -10.54 9.85
CA PRO A 73 14.07 -11.66 9.08
C PRO A 73 12.54 -11.71 8.95
N VAL A 74 11.83 -10.81 9.58
CA VAL A 74 10.37 -10.80 9.54
C VAL A 74 9.90 -9.75 8.55
N ARG A 75 9.34 -10.20 7.42
CA ARG A 75 8.71 -9.32 6.46
C ARG A 75 7.33 -8.89 6.99
N PRO A 76 6.89 -7.66 6.69
CA PRO A 76 5.54 -7.21 7.08
C PRO A 76 4.48 -7.93 6.25
N ARG A 77 4.10 -9.12 6.70
CA ARG A 77 3.11 -9.95 5.99
C ARG A 77 1.75 -9.28 5.90
N ASP A 78 1.42 -8.47 6.88
CA ASP A 78 0.17 -7.72 6.91
C ASP A 78 0.06 -6.79 5.69
N VAL A 79 1.17 -6.17 5.30
CA VAL A 79 1.20 -5.26 4.14
C VAL A 79 0.91 -6.02 2.86
N GLN A 80 1.60 -7.14 2.63
CA GLN A 80 1.38 -7.96 1.44
C GLN A 80 -0.03 -8.54 1.41
N LYS A 81 -0.50 -9.00 2.55
CA LYS A 81 -1.85 -9.55 2.67
C LYS A 81 -2.91 -8.50 2.33
N ALA A 82 -2.73 -7.28 2.83
CA ALA A 82 -3.63 -6.18 2.51
C ALA A 82 -3.57 -5.84 1.03
N ALA A 83 -2.37 -5.79 0.46
CA ALA A 83 -2.20 -5.49 -0.96
C ALA A 83 -2.97 -6.48 -1.84
N ASN A 84 -2.86 -7.76 -1.53
CA ASN A 84 -3.55 -8.81 -2.30
C ASN A 84 -5.05 -8.79 -2.05
N ALA A 85 -5.48 -8.56 -0.81
CA ALA A 85 -6.90 -8.53 -0.47
C ALA A 85 -7.62 -7.36 -1.13
N CYS A 86 -6.92 -6.26 -1.35
CA CYS A 86 -7.53 -5.06 -1.93
C CYS A 86 -7.63 -5.08 -3.45
N ILE A 87 -7.07 -6.09 -4.12
CA ILE A 87 -7.12 -6.18 -5.59
C ILE A 87 -8.56 -6.30 -6.08
N SER A 88 -9.36 -7.15 -5.46
CA SER A 88 -10.71 -7.43 -5.92
C SER A 88 -11.77 -7.26 -4.83
N GLY A 89 -11.36 -7.09 -3.63
CA GLY A 89 -12.28 -7.00 -2.51
C GLY A 89 -12.61 -5.62 -2.11
#